data_977b19c368cf76a42abde9c02098c326
#
_entry.id   977b19c368cf76a42abde9c02098c326
#
_cell.length_a   1.000
_cell.length_b   1.000
_cell.length_c   1.000
_cell.angle_alpha   90.00
_cell.angle_beta   90.00
_cell.angle_gamma   90.00
#
_symmetry.space_group_name_H-M   'P 1'
#
loop_
_entity.id
_entity.type
_entity.pdbx_description
1 polymer ?
#
loop_
_entity_poly.entity_id
_entity_poly.type
_entity_poly.pdbx_seq_one_letter_code
_entity_poly.pdbx_strand_id
1 'polypeptide(L)'
;MALSGQVALDENGELVGPGDLEAQARQVFANLDRALAAAGASFTDVIKLNFYLTDISQIAVVRPVRDEYVDTARPPASTAVQVGALFIPGLMIEVEAWAVCAD
;
A
#
# COMPACT_ATOMS: atom_id res chain seq x y z
N MET A 1 -15.48 -2.61 -3.91
CA MET A 1 -15.09 -2.43 -2.48
C MET A 1 -13.86 -1.53 -2.42
N ALA A 2 -13.94 -0.51 -1.60
CA ALA A 2 -12.80 0.37 -1.37
C ALA A 2 -12.16 0.04 -0.02
N LEU A 3 -10.83 -0.10 0.01
CA LEU A 3 -10.08 -0.27 1.25
C LEU A 3 -9.47 1.07 1.63
N SER A 4 -9.66 1.46 2.89
CA SER A 4 -9.07 2.68 3.43
C SER A 4 -7.56 2.68 3.24
N GLY A 5 -6.98 3.87 3.12
CA GLY A 5 -5.55 4.01 3.02
C GLY A 5 -4.82 3.35 4.18
N GLN A 6 -3.85 2.50 3.86
CA GLN A 6 -3.01 1.83 4.84
C GLN A 6 -1.67 2.54 4.93
N VAL A 7 -1.15 2.62 6.14
CA VAL A 7 0.14 3.25 6.44
C VAL A 7 1.01 2.26 7.23
N ALA A 8 2.27 2.64 7.44
CA ALA A 8 3.27 1.76 8.04
C ALA A 8 3.14 1.69 9.57
N LEU A 9 1.96 1.31 10.04
CA LEU A 9 1.70 1.03 11.45
C LEU A 9 1.46 -0.46 11.62
N ASP A 10 1.99 -1.02 12.70
CA ASP A 10 1.73 -2.41 13.05
C ASP A 10 0.39 -2.55 13.82
N GLU A 11 0.08 -3.75 14.25
CA GLU A 11 -1.16 -4.06 14.99
C GLU A 11 -1.28 -3.32 16.33
N ASN A 12 -0.17 -2.84 16.87
CA ASN A 12 -0.14 -2.05 18.11
C ASN A 12 -0.19 -0.54 17.85
N GLY A 13 -0.31 -0.12 16.57
CA GLY A 13 -0.29 1.29 16.18
C GLY A 13 1.09 1.91 16.21
N GLU A 14 2.16 1.10 16.20
CA GLU A 14 3.53 1.58 16.23
C GLU A 14 4.07 1.75 14.82
N LEU A 15 4.83 2.83 14.60
CA LEU A 15 5.49 3.08 13.32
C LEU A 15 6.55 2.02 13.04
N VAL A 16 6.44 1.36 11.88
CA VAL A 16 7.41 0.39 11.39
C VAL A 16 8.36 1.08 10.41
N GLY A 17 9.65 0.87 10.59
CA GLY A 17 10.67 1.36 9.67
C GLY A 17 10.84 2.88 9.64
N PRO A 18 11.11 3.55 10.78
CA PRO A 18 11.38 4.98 10.76
C PRO A 18 12.53 5.29 9.81
N GLY A 19 12.30 6.20 8.84
CA GLY A 19 13.31 6.57 7.85
C GLY A 19 13.61 5.52 6.79
N ASP A 20 12.88 4.39 6.77
CA ASP A 20 13.11 3.26 5.87
C ASP A 20 11.87 3.02 5.01
N LEU A 21 11.87 3.57 3.79
CA LEU A 21 10.73 3.47 2.89
C LEU A 21 10.43 2.03 2.49
N GLU A 22 11.45 1.20 2.28
CA GLU A 22 11.20 -0.21 1.92
C GLU A 22 10.48 -0.94 3.05
N ALA A 23 10.93 -0.78 4.29
CA ALA A 23 10.27 -1.41 5.45
C ALA A 23 8.85 -0.88 5.60
N GLN A 24 8.63 0.42 5.39
CA GLN A 24 7.29 1.00 5.45
C GLN A 24 6.38 0.44 4.35
N ALA A 25 6.88 0.34 3.12
CA ALA A 25 6.12 -0.22 2.00
C ALA A 25 5.72 -1.68 2.28
N ARG A 26 6.64 -2.48 2.81
CA ARG A 26 6.33 -3.88 3.18
C ARG A 26 5.23 -3.97 4.22
N GLN A 27 5.26 -3.12 5.23
CA GLN A 27 4.22 -3.10 6.26
C GLN A 27 2.88 -2.67 5.67
N VAL A 28 2.87 -1.66 4.80
CA VAL A 28 1.65 -1.19 4.14
C VAL A 28 1.00 -2.31 3.31
N PHE A 29 1.78 -3.03 2.51
CA PHE A 29 1.26 -4.12 1.69
C PHE A 29 0.79 -5.31 2.55
N ALA A 30 1.48 -5.61 3.63
CA ALA A 30 1.03 -6.62 4.58
C ALA A 30 -0.32 -6.23 5.21
N ASN A 31 -0.49 -4.96 5.54
CA ASN A 31 -1.75 -4.44 6.09
C ASN A 31 -2.88 -4.55 5.06
N LEU A 32 -2.61 -4.20 3.79
CA LEU A 32 -3.59 -4.33 2.70
C LEU A 32 -3.98 -5.79 2.49
N ASP A 33 -3.01 -6.69 2.48
CA ASP A 33 -3.25 -8.12 2.30
C ASP A 33 -4.17 -8.66 3.39
N ARG A 34 -3.91 -8.28 4.63
CA ARG A 34 -4.72 -8.67 5.77
C ARG A 34 -6.13 -8.09 5.69
N ALA A 35 -6.27 -6.83 5.29
CA ALA A 35 -7.57 -6.19 5.12
C ALA A 35 -8.38 -6.84 4.00
N LEU A 36 -7.72 -7.18 2.89
CA LEU A 36 -8.36 -7.90 1.79
C LEU A 36 -8.86 -9.26 2.26
N ALA A 37 -8.02 -10.03 2.95
CA ALA A 37 -8.39 -11.35 3.45
C ALA A 37 -9.60 -11.27 4.41
N ALA A 38 -9.62 -10.27 5.29
CA ALA A 38 -10.73 -10.06 6.20
C ALA A 38 -12.05 -9.77 5.47
N ALA A 39 -11.97 -9.20 4.28
CA ALA A 39 -13.13 -8.91 3.43
C ALA A 39 -13.46 -10.04 2.45
N GLY A 40 -12.75 -11.18 2.53
CA GLY A 40 -12.96 -12.31 1.63
C GLY A 40 -12.33 -12.13 0.26
N ALA A 41 -11.35 -11.26 0.11
CA ALA A 41 -10.71 -10.93 -1.14
C ALA A 41 -9.19 -11.21 -1.09
N SER A 42 -8.54 -11.04 -2.22
CA SER A 42 -7.07 -11.13 -2.34
C SER A 42 -6.57 -10.08 -3.33
N PHE A 43 -5.27 -9.97 -3.49
CA PHE A 43 -4.69 -9.02 -4.45
C PHE A 43 -5.10 -9.29 -5.90
N THR A 44 -5.52 -10.52 -6.24
CA THR A 44 -6.06 -10.81 -7.58
C THR A 44 -7.36 -10.08 -7.85
N ASP A 45 -8.06 -9.65 -6.82
CA ASP A 45 -9.32 -8.89 -6.93
C ASP A 45 -9.09 -7.38 -7.00
N VAL A 46 -7.87 -6.92 -6.76
CA VAL A 46 -7.54 -5.48 -6.75
C VAL A 46 -7.51 -4.94 -8.17
N ILE A 47 -8.29 -3.90 -8.41
CA ILE A 47 -8.39 -3.26 -9.74
C ILE A 47 -7.67 -1.91 -9.78
N LYS A 48 -7.42 -1.29 -8.63
CA LYS A 48 -6.80 0.04 -8.55
C LYS A 48 -6.01 0.19 -7.26
N LEU A 49 -4.80 0.73 -7.39
CA LEU A 49 -3.97 1.16 -6.26
C LEU A 49 -3.66 2.65 -6.40
N ASN A 50 -3.79 3.41 -5.32
CA ASN A 50 -3.31 4.78 -5.25
C ASN A 50 -2.23 4.89 -4.19
N PHE A 51 -1.08 5.41 -4.59
CA PHE A 51 0.10 5.59 -3.75
C PHE A 51 0.29 7.06 -3.42
N TYR A 52 0.43 7.37 -2.14
CA TYR A 52 0.74 8.71 -1.64
C TYR A 52 2.11 8.65 -0.97
N LEU A 53 3.08 9.37 -1.53
CA LEU A 53 4.46 9.37 -1.06
C LEU A 53 4.88 10.75 -0.63
N THR A 54 5.63 10.85 0.45
CA THR A 54 6.19 12.15 0.87
C THR A 54 7.37 12.55 -0.01
N ASP A 55 7.99 11.60 -0.72
CA ASP A 55 9.04 11.85 -1.69
C ASP A 55 8.87 10.93 -2.89
N ILE A 56 8.28 11.46 -3.98
CA ILE A 56 7.97 10.68 -5.18
C ILE A 56 9.24 10.23 -5.93
N SER A 57 10.38 10.88 -5.69
CA SER A 57 11.62 10.46 -6.33
C SER A 57 12.06 9.05 -5.89
N GLN A 58 11.51 8.53 -4.79
CA GLN A 58 11.82 7.21 -4.26
C GLN A 58 10.83 6.12 -4.70
N ILE A 59 9.97 6.37 -5.67
CA ILE A 59 8.97 5.39 -6.12
C ILE A 59 9.60 4.06 -6.55
N ALA A 60 10.84 4.08 -7.04
CA ALA A 60 11.55 2.87 -7.45
C ALA A 60 11.81 1.90 -6.29
N VAL A 61 11.81 2.37 -5.03
CA VAL A 61 11.93 1.52 -3.84
C VAL A 61 10.65 0.73 -3.62
N VAL A 62 9.50 1.33 -3.95
CA VAL A 62 8.18 0.74 -3.69
C VAL A 62 7.80 -0.33 -4.71
N ARG A 63 8.22 -0.16 -5.96
CA ARG A 63 7.82 -1.06 -7.06
C ARG A 63 8.14 -2.53 -6.83
N PRO A 64 9.37 -2.90 -6.39
CA PRO A 64 9.66 -4.32 -6.14
C PRO A 64 8.81 -4.91 -5.01
N VAL A 65 8.46 -4.11 -4.01
CA VAL A 65 7.59 -4.55 -2.92
C VAL A 65 6.19 -4.81 -3.46
N ARG A 66 5.65 -3.86 -4.23
CA ARG A 66 4.34 -4.02 -4.89
C ARG A 66 4.30 -5.31 -5.73
N ASP A 67 5.36 -5.58 -6.49
CA ASP A 67 5.43 -6.70 -7.41
C ASP A 67 5.43 -8.06 -6.72
N GLU A 68 5.70 -8.10 -5.41
CA GLU A 68 5.58 -9.32 -4.62
C GLU A 68 4.11 -9.66 -4.32
N TYR A 69 3.21 -8.71 -4.46
CA TYR A 69 1.79 -8.86 -4.09
C TYR A 69 0.86 -8.89 -5.29
N VAL A 70 1.15 -8.10 -6.34
CA VAL A 70 0.29 -8.00 -7.52
C VAL A 70 0.74 -8.95 -8.61
N ASP A 71 -0.22 -9.34 -9.48
CA ASP A 71 0.10 -10.09 -10.70
C ASP A 71 0.71 -9.12 -11.72
N THR A 72 2.02 -9.26 -11.96
CA THR A 72 2.72 -8.35 -12.87
C THR A 72 2.35 -8.54 -14.34
N ALA A 73 1.73 -9.69 -14.68
CA ALA A 73 1.19 -9.92 -16.03
C ALA A 73 -0.15 -9.22 -16.23
N ARG A 74 -0.89 -8.97 -15.15
CA ARG A 74 -2.17 -8.26 -15.15
C ARG A 74 -2.22 -7.28 -13.99
N PRO A 75 -1.39 -6.24 -13.99
CA PRO A 75 -1.31 -5.33 -12.86
C PRO A 75 -2.60 -4.53 -12.71
N PRO A 76 -2.96 -4.14 -11.50
CA PRO A 76 -4.05 -3.19 -11.30
C PRO A 76 -3.67 -1.83 -11.85
N ALA A 77 -4.66 -1.01 -12.17
CA ALA A 77 -4.40 0.39 -12.48
C ALA A 77 -3.75 1.05 -11.26
N SER A 78 -2.77 1.91 -11.48
CA SER A 78 -2.02 2.54 -10.39
C SER A 78 -1.80 4.02 -10.66
N THR A 79 -1.89 4.81 -9.58
CA THR A 79 -1.53 6.23 -9.59
C THR A 79 -0.65 6.48 -8.39
N ALA A 80 0.42 7.24 -8.58
CA ALA A 80 1.30 7.64 -7.49
C ALA A 80 1.50 9.14 -7.52
N VAL A 81 1.36 9.80 -6.38
CA VAL A 81 1.53 11.24 -6.24
C VAL A 81 2.36 11.56 -5.02
N GLN A 82 3.03 12.71 -5.05
CA GLN A 82 3.70 13.24 -3.88
C GLN A 82 2.73 14.09 -3.08
N VAL A 83 2.78 13.93 -1.76
CA VAL A 83 2.03 14.74 -0.80
C VAL A 83 3.00 15.45 0.14
N GLY A 84 2.58 16.57 0.71
CA GLY A 84 3.42 17.34 1.62
C GLY A 84 3.68 16.64 2.95
N ALA A 85 2.70 15.85 3.43
CA ALA A 85 2.80 15.10 4.67
C ALA A 85 1.67 14.08 4.72
N LEU A 86 1.84 13.07 5.56
CA LEU A 86 0.78 12.14 5.95
C LEU A 86 0.34 12.47 7.38
N PHE A 87 -0.72 11.81 7.86
CA PHE A 87 -1.38 12.24 9.10
C PHE A 87 -0.57 11.99 10.39
N ILE A 88 0.50 11.18 10.31
CA ILE A 88 1.41 10.95 11.45
C ILE A 88 2.81 11.29 11.00
N PRO A 89 3.60 12.05 11.79
CA PRO A 89 5.00 12.32 11.48
C PRO A 89 5.79 11.02 11.34
N GLY A 90 6.66 10.96 10.34
CA GLY A 90 7.49 9.79 10.07
C GLY A 90 6.90 8.82 9.06
N LEU A 91 5.61 8.91 8.74
CA LEU A 91 5.03 8.12 7.65
C LEU A 91 5.55 8.65 6.32
N MET A 92 6.00 7.73 5.46
CA MET A 92 6.57 8.07 4.14
C MET A 92 5.68 7.62 3.00
N ILE A 93 4.72 6.70 3.26
CA ILE A 93 3.88 6.10 2.24
C ILE A 93 2.50 5.77 2.82
N GLU A 94 1.48 5.98 2.00
CA GLU A 94 0.13 5.49 2.23
C GLU A 94 -0.39 4.88 0.93
N VAL A 95 -1.10 3.76 1.01
CA VAL A 95 -1.68 3.10 -0.17
C VAL A 95 -3.13 2.77 0.11
N GLU A 96 -4.01 3.13 -0.81
CA GLU A 96 -5.41 2.70 -0.80
C GLU A 96 -5.68 1.81 -1.99
N ALA A 97 -6.70 0.97 -1.90
CA ALA A 97 -7.02 -0.01 -2.91
C ALA A 97 -8.51 -0.10 -3.18
N TRP A 98 -8.85 -0.42 -4.43
CA TRP A 98 -10.19 -0.84 -4.81
C TRP A 98 -10.12 -2.28 -5.31
N ALA A 99 -11.06 -3.11 -4.85
CA ALA A 99 -11.13 -4.50 -5.23
C ALA A 99 -12.56 -4.86 -5.64
N VAL A 100 -12.67 -5.79 -6.57
CA VAL A 100 -13.95 -6.36 -7.00
C VAL A 100 -13.86 -7.86 -6.83
N CYS A 101 -14.69 -8.41 -5.93
CA CYS A 101 -14.74 -9.84 -5.70
C CYS A 101 -15.75 -10.48 -6.65
N ALA A 102 -15.32 -11.57 -7.29
CA ALA A 102 -16.26 -12.43 -8.02
C ALA A 102 -17.07 -13.22 -7.00
N ASP A 103 -18.37 -13.36 -7.26
CA ASP A 103 -19.25 -14.18 -6.45
C ASP A 103 -19.03 -15.67 -6.71
#